data_90f22c388e5dcae99196aa11117fdd65
#
_entry.id   90f22c388e5dcae99196aa11117fdd65
#
_cell.length_a   1.000
_cell.length_b   1.000
_cell.length_c   1.000
_cell.angle_alpha   90.00
_cell.angle_beta   90.00
_cell.angle_gamma   90.00
#
_symmetry.space_group_name_H-M   'P 1'
#
loop_
_entity.id
_entity.type
_entity.pdbx_description
1 polymer ?
#
loop_
_entity_poly.entity_id
_entity_poly.type
_entity_poly.pdbx_seq_one_letter_code
_entity_poly.pdbx_strand_id
1 'polypeptide(L)'
;MKKSVYLAGPIENCTSKEISQWREECSAAFLENIVAINPYRAEFESTYAETKKRIMMKNYMDTQACDLILAYLPKEINDRRPSYGTVFEIAWGYSLQKPVVIVSDDDKVHNHPLLFTSGALFYTLECAVDYINILLGEYRSVGKSGNPPALGAGDREFESLRSDQ
;
A
#
# COMPACT_ATOMS: atom_id res chain seq x y z
N MET A 1 -8.72 -18.69 5.38
CA MET A 1 -7.72 -18.17 6.38
C MET A 1 -7.70 -16.67 6.27
N LYS A 2 -7.65 -15.92 7.38
CA LYS A 2 -7.56 -14.45 7.31
C LYS A 2 -6.19 -14.02 6.79
N LYS A 3 -6.18 -13.06 5.88
CA LYS A 3 -4.99 -12.41 5.32
C LYS A 3 -4.83 -11.03 5.93
N SER A 4 -3.62 -10.51 5.98
CA SER A 4 -3.32 -9.23 6.62
C SER A 4 -2.55 -8.30 5.69
N VAL A 5 -2.98 -7.03 5.66
CA VAL A 5 -2.38 -5.96 4.86
C VAL A 5 -1.89 -4.86 5.80
N TYR A 6 -0.60 -4.58 5.78
CA TYR A 6 0.00 -3.48 6.53
C TYR A 6 -0.17 -2.17 5.76
N LEU A 7 -0.71 -1.13 6.41
CA LEU A 7 -1.04 0.15 5.79
C LEU A 7 0.06 1.19 6.05
N ALA A 8 1.13 1.13 5.26
CA ALA A 8 2.24 2.07 5.29
C ALA A 8 1.86 3.43 4.68
N GLY A 9 2.17 4.52 5.35
CA GLY A 9 1.88 5.86 4.84
C GLY A 9 2.27 6.98 5.80
N PRO A 10 2.29 8.24 5.35
CA PRO A 10 2.70 9.38 6.15
C PRO A 10 1.92 9.49 7.46
N ILE A 11 2.64 9.78 8.54
CA ILE A 11 2.08 10.03 9.88
C ILE A 11 2.65 11.32 10.46
N GLU A 12 3.96 11.47 10.43
CA GLU A 12 4.65 12.59 11.03
C GLU A 12 4.33 13.90 10.31
N ASN A 13 3.94 14.95 11.06
CA ASN A 13 3.45 16.27 10.59
C ASN A 13 2.20 16.19 9.69
N CYS A 14 1.41 15.15 9.81
CA CYS A 14 0.09 15.03 9.22
C CYS A 14 -0.99 15.32 10.25
N THR A 15 -2.14 15.80 9.80
CA THR A 15 -3.34 15.89 10.64
C THR A 15 -3.91 14.50 10.89
N SER A 16 -4.67 14.34 11.97
CA SER A 16 -5.35 13.08 12.26
C SER A 16 -6.22 12.60 11.09
N LYS A 17 -6.85 13.53 10.36
CA LYS A 17 -7.64 13.21 9.17
C LYS A 17 -6.76 12.66 8.04
N GLU A 18 -5.64 13.30 7.72
CA GLU A 18 -4.70 12.83 6.70
C GLU A 18 -4.12 11.46 7.05
N ILE A 19 -3.96 11.16 8.34
CA ILE A 19 -3.46 9.86 8.80
C ILE A 19 -4.53 8.78 8.68
N SER A 20 -5.76 9.04 9.18
CA SER A 20 -6.75 8.00 9.41
C SER A 20 -7.67 7.75 8.23
N GLN A 21 -8.10 8.79 7.52
CA GLN A 21 -9.17 8.69 6.52
C GLN A 21 -8.91 7.60 5.47
N TRP A 22 -7.79 7.65 4.78
CA TRP A 22 -7.49 6.68 3.74
C TRP A 22 -7.31 5.25 4.28
N ARG A 23 -6.79 5.12 5.52
CA ARG A 23 -6.63 3.81 6.17
C ARG A 23 -7.97 3.18 6.51
N GLU A 24 -8.91 3.98 6.97
CA GLU A 24 -10.30 3.57 7.26
C GLU A 24 -11.03 3.19 5.97
N GLU A 25 -10.90 4.01 4.91
CA GLU A 25 -11.47 3.74 3.60
C GLU A 25 -10.95 2.43 3.01
N CYS A 26 -9.63 2.20 3.02
CA CYS A 26 -9.05 0.93 2.58
C CYS A 26 -9.53 -0.25 3.42
N SER A 27 -9.56 -0.09 4.76
CA SER A 27 -10.01 -1.14 5.66
C SER A 27 -11.46 -1.55 5.42
N ALA A 28 -12.32 -0.58 5.12
CA ALA A 28 -13.73 -0.82 4.82
C ALA A 28 -13.95 -1.45 3.43
N ALA A 29 -13.04 -1.21 2.49
CA ALA A 29 -13.14 -1.72 1.13
C ALA A 29 -12.48 -3.10 0.94
N PHE A 30 -11.72 -3.61 1.90
CA PHE A 30 -11.18 -4.97 1.86
C PHE A 30 -12.25 -6.02 2.03
N LEU A 31 -12.06 -7.17 1.39
CA LEU A 31 -12.92 -8.33 1.57
C LEU A 31 -12.85 -8.85 3.02
N GLU A 32 -13.91 -9.52 3.48
CA GLU A 32 -14.10 -9.97 4.87
C GLU A 32 -12.93 -10.82 5.42
N ASN A 33 -12.24 -11.54 4.54
CA ASN A 33 -11.09 -12.36 4.91
C ASN A 33 -9.76 -11.58 4.97
N ILE A 34 -9.76 -10.26 4.67
CA ILE A 34 -8.57 -9.39 4.70
C ILE A 34 -8.67 -8.43 5.88
N VAL A 35 -7.63 -8.38 6.69
CA VAL A 35 -7.53 -7.52 7.87
C VAL A 35 -6.45 -6.46 7.66
N ALA A 36 -6.82 -5.20 7.84
CA ALA A 36 -5.87 -4.10 7.83
C ALA A 36 -5.05 -4.02 9.12
N ILE A 37 -3.74 -3.86 9.00
CA ILE A 37 -2.85 -3.53 10.13
C ILE A 37 -2.51 -2.05 10.02
N ASN A 38 -3.10 -1.24 10.92
CA ASN A 38 -2.85 0.20 11.00
C ASN A 38 -1.68 0.48 11.95
N PRO A 39 -0.55 1.06 11.47
CA PRO A 39 0.58 1.42 12.33
C PRO A 39 0.31 2.64 13.21
N TYR A 40 -0.67 3.48 12.85
CA TYR A 40 -1.04 4.63 13.66
C TYR A 40 -1.79 4.19 14.91
N ARG A 41 -1.17 4.44 16.05
CA ARG A 41 -1.71 4.10 17.38
C ARG A 41 -1.62 5.34 18.26
N ALA A 42 -2.76 5.86 18.68
CA ALA A 42 -2.85 7.04 19.55
C ALA A 42 -2.04 6.91 20.86
N GLU A 43 -1.83 5.67 21.31
CA GLU A 43 -1.06 5.35 22.52
C GLU A 43 0.44 5.72 22.42
N PHE A 44 0.94 5.99 21.22
CA PHE A 44 2.35 6.31 20.98
C PHE A 44 2.64 7.81 20.79
N GLU A 45 1.74 8.69 21.13
CA GLU A 45 1.95 10.14 21.12
C GLU A 45 2.94 10.60 22.22
N SER A 46 4.12 10.00 22.26
CA SER A 46 5.17 10.38 23.19
C SER A 46 6.40 10.88 22.47
N THR A 47 6.97 11.97 22.98
CA THR A 47 8.19 12.62 22.44
C THR A 47 9.49 11.91 22.83
N TYR A 48 9.43 10.88 23.64
CA TYR A 48 10.62 10.19 24.16
C TYR A 48 11.29 9.28 23.12
N ALA A 49 12.62 9.32 23.06
CA ALA A 49 13.41 8.52 22.14
C ALA A 49 13.16 7.01 22.25
N GLU A 50 12.85 6.52 23.44
CA GLU A 50 12.49 5.11 23.66
C GLU A 50 11.15 4.74 23.00
N THR A 51 10.17 5.64 23.02
CA THR A 51 8.89 5.42 22.36
C THR A 51 9.08 5.34 20.84
N LYS A 52 9.92 6.19 20.26
CA LYS A 52 10.27 6.13 18.83
C LYS A 52 10.90 4.79 18.43
N LYS A 53 11.82 4.27 19.25
CA LYS A 53 12.41 2.94 19.04
C LYS A 53 11.35 1.82 19.11
N ARG A 54 10.44 1.89 20.07
CA ARG A 54 9.35 0.91 20.22
C ARG A 54 8.39 0.96 19.04
N ILE A 55 8.03 2.15 18.54
CA ILE A 55 7.22 2.33 17.34
C ILE A 55 7.92 1.67 16.15
N MET A 56 9.19 2.00 15.90
CA MET A 56 9.97 1.43 14.80
C MET A 56 10.01 -0.10 14.86
N MET A 57 10.34 -0.65 16.04
CA MET A 57 10.39 -2.11 16.23
C MET A 57 9.04 -2.77 16.01
N LYS A 58 7.95 -2.14 16.51
CA LYS A 58 6.60 -2.68 16.32
C LYS A 58 6.19 -2.66 14.84
N ASN A 59 6.47 -1.57 14.12
CA ASN A 59 6.19 -1.47 12.69
C ASN A 59 6.99 -2.52 11.91
N TYR A 60 8.24 -2.75 12.24
CA TYR A 60 9.06 -3.82 11.63
C TYR A 60 8.46 -5.21 11.89
N MET A 61 8.05 -5.50 13.12
CA MET A 61 7.39 -6.77 13.46
C MET A 61 6.07 -6.95 12.71
N ASP A 62 5.27 -5.88 12.58
CA ASP A 62 4.01 -5.91 11.84
C ASP A 62 4.25 -6.13 10.33
N THR A 63 5.29 -5.50 9.76
CA THR A 63 5.67 -5.75 8.37
C THR A 63 6.20 -7.17 8.15
N GLN A 64 6.88 -7.75 9.13
CA GLN A 64 7.27 -9.17 9.07
C GLN A 64 6.06 -10.11 9.13
N ALA A 65 5.07 -9.79 9.94
CA ALA A 65 3.91 -10.66 10.17
C ALA A 65 2.84 -10.57 9.08
N CYS A 66 2.72 -9.43 8.38
CA CYS A 66 1.68 -9.23 7.37
C CYS A 66 1.89 -10.10 6.12
N ASP A 67 0.81 -10.32 5.37
CA ASP A 67 0.85 -11.01 4.07
C ASP A 67 1.23 -10.07 2.92
N LEU A 68 0.91 -8.76 3.03
CA LEU A 68 1.14 -7.74 2.01
C LEU A 68 1.31 -6.36 2.66
N ILE A 69 2.07 -5.48 2.01
CA ILE A 69 2.19 -4.06 2.39
C ILE A 69 1.51 -3.21 1.33
N LEU A 70 0.55 -2.37 1.74
CA LEU A 70 0.00 -1.28 0.96
C LEU A 70 0.68 0.02 1.41
N ALA A 71 1.48 0.62 0.53
CA ALA A 71 2.18 1.86 0.78
C ALA A 71 1.52 3.02 0.03
N TYR A 72 1.08 4.05 0.76
CA TYR A 72 0.43 5.23 0.22
C TYR A 72 1.33 6.45 0.33
N LEU A 73 1.69 7.03 -0.82
CA LEU A 73 2.60 8.17 -0.96
C LEU A 73 1.93 9.28 -1.80
N PRO A 74 0.89 9.96 -1.26
CA PRO A 74 0.15 10.99 -1.99
C PRO A 74 1.00 12.26 -2.16
N LYS A 75 0.95 12.88 -3.34
CA LYS A 75 1.65 14.11 -3.70
C LYS A 75 1.36 15.26 -2.73
N GLU A 76 0.10 15.50 -2.41
CA GLU A 76 -0.33 16.62 -1.56
C GLU A 76 0.34 16.64 -0.18
N ILE A 77 0.56 15.47 0.41
CA ILE A 77 1.26 15.33 1.69
C ILE A 77 2.77 15.41 1.48
N ASN A 78 3.26 14.77 0.42
CA ASN A 78 4.69 14.60 0.15
C ASN A 78 5.35 15.86 -0.43
N ASP A 79 4.60 16.77 -1.06
CA ASP A 79 5.13 18.07 -1.51
C ASP A 79 5.78 18.86 -0.35
N ARG A 80 5.42 18.54 0.88
CA ARG A 80 6.00 19.17 2.07
C ARG A 80 7.31 18.53 2.52
N ARG A 81 7.47 17.22 2.34
CA ARG A 81 8.69 16.48 2.72
C ARG A 81 8.58 14.97 2.39
N PRO A 82 9.72 14.28 2.28
CA PRO A 82 9.74 12.84 2.09
C PRO A 82 9.15 12.08 3.29
N SER A 83 8.37 11.03 3.01
CA SER A 83 7.90 10.09 4.02
C SER A 83 8.91 8.97 4.23
N TYR A 84 9.99 9.25 4.98
CA TYR A 84 11.05 8.27 5.21
C TYR A 84 10.53 6.98 5.86
N GLY A 85 9.58 7.07 6.79
CA GLY A 85 8.98 5.90 7.44
C GLY A 85 8.36 4.95 6.42
N THR A 86 7.55 5.48 5.51
CA THR A 86 6.92 4.69 4.45
C THR A 86 7.95 4.08 3.49
N VAL A 87 9.01 4.82 3.15
CA VAL A 87 10.12 4.31 2.31
C VAL A 87 10.83 3.14 3.01
N PHE A 88 11.09 3.25 4.32
CA PHE A 88 11.66 2.15 5.10
C PHE A 88 10.74 0.91 5.12
N GLU A 89 9.45 1.10 5.28
CA GLU A 89 8.46 0.02 5.31
C GLU A 89 8.37 -0.69 3.94
N ILE A 90 8.46 0.05 2.83
CA ILE A 90 8.60 -0.50 1.48
C ILE A 90 9.89 -1.33 1.37
N ALA A 91 11.03 -0.78 1.82
CA ALA A 91 12.31 -1.47 1.77
C ALA A 91 12.32 -2.75 2.62
N TRP A 92 11.70 -2.73 3.79
CA TRP A 92 11.53 -3.94 4.61
C TRP A 92 10.67 -4.98 3.89
N GLY A 93 9.55 -4.57 3.31
CA GLY A 93 8.70 -5.46 2.52
C GLY A 93 9.49 -6.15 1.41
N TYR A 94 10.20 -5.37 0.62
CA TYR A 94 11.05 -5.88 -0.46
C TYR A 94 12.11 -6.86 0.05
N SER A 95 12.84 -6.51 1.12
CA SER A 95 13.89 -7.36 1.70
C SER A 95 13.35 -8.65 2.31
N LEU A 96 12.14 -8.63 2.83
CA LEU A 96 11.42 -9.77 3.40
C LEU A 96 10.67 -10.59 2.33
N GLN A 97 10.83 -10.25 1.04
CA GLN A 97 10.14 -10.88 -0.09
C GLN A 97 8.61 -10.88 0.06
N LYS A 98 8.08 -9.84 0.65
CA LYS A 98 6.64 -9.62 0.77
C LYS A 98 6.11 -8.89 -0.45
N PRO A 99 4.90 -9.19 -0.92
CA PRO A 99 4.25 -8.35 -1.91
C PRO A 99 4.10 -6.91 -1.38
N VAL A 100 4.52 -5.94 -2.18
CA VAL A 100 4.35 -4.51 -1.91
C VAL A 100 3.48 -3.91 -3.01
N VAL A 101 2.43 -3.21 -2.61
CA VAL A 101 1.59 -2.41 -3.48
C VAL A 101 1.83 -0.95 -3.13
N ILE A 102 2.23 -0.14 -4.10
CA ILE A 102 2.55 1.26 -3.91
C ILE A 102 1.50 2.10 -4.62
N VAL A 103 0.90 3.03 -3.88
CA VAL A 103 -0.01 4.03 -4.45
C VAL A 103 0.67 5.37 -4.36
N SER A 104 0.94 5.98 -5.52
CA SER A 104 1.58 7.29 -5.59
C SER A 104 1.19 8.03 -6.85
N ASP A 105 0.80 9.28 -6.68
CA ASP A 105 0.67 10.29 -7.75
C ASP A 105 1.80 11.34 -7.66
N ASP A 106 2.80 11.09 -6.82
CA ASP A 106 3.95 11.98 -6.61
C ASP A 106 4.96 11.86 -7.76
N ASP A 107 5.10 12.92 -8.52
CA ASP A 107 5.99 13.03 -9.67
C ASP A 107 7.36 13.67 -9.32
N LYS A 108 7.62 13.97 -8.04
CA LYS A 108 8.79 14.70 -7.57
C LYS A 108 9.55 14.00 -6.46
N VAL A 109 9.02 14.08 -5.22
CA VAL A 109 9.75 13.70 -4.00
C VAL A 109 9.99 12.20 -3.93
N HIS A 110 8.97 11.39 -4.26
CA HIS A 110 9.05 9.93 -4.27
C HIS A 110 9.16 9.33 -5.67
N ASN A 111 9.37 10.15 -6.70
CA ASN A 111 9.61 9.66 -8.06
C ASN A 111 11.03 9.10 -8.18
N HIS A 112 11.24 7.91 -7.63
CA HIS A 112 12.55 7.26 -7.61
C HIS A 112 12.46 5.81 -8.10
N PRO A 113 13.34 5.37 -9.03
CA PRO A 113 13.27 4.02 -9.61
C PRO A 113 13.25 2.89 -8.58
N LEU A 114 14.01 3.00 -7.48
CA LEU A 114 14.01 1.97 -6.44
C LEU A 114 12.67 1.80 -5.77
N LEU A 115 11.86 2.85 -5.62
CA LEU A 115 10.51 2.72 -5.06
C LEU A 115 9.60 1.96 -6.02
N PHE A 116 9.62 2.33 -7.29
CA PHE A 116 8.73 1.73 -8.30
C PHE A 116 9.11 0.30 -8.68
N THR A 117 10.36 -0.09 -8.52
CA THR A 117 10.80 -1.48 -8.75
C THR A 117 10.60 -2.37 -7.53
N SER A 118 10.29 -1.80 -6.36
CA SER A 118 10.08 -2.55 -5.11
C SER A 118 8.68 -3.15 -4.99
N GLY A 119 7.73 -2.82 -5.87
CA GLY A 119 6.34 -3.30 -5.79
C GLY A 119 5.50 -2.96 -7.01
N ALA A 120 4.22 -3.34 -6.95
CA ALA A 120 3.23 -2.96 -7.96
C ALA A 120 2.77 -1.52 -7.73
N LEU A 121 2.88 -0.67 -8.77
CA LEU A 121 2.53 0.75 -8.70
C LEU A 121 1.11 1.00 -9.19
N PHE A 122 0.37 1.80 -8.42
CA PHE A 122 -0.97 2.30 -8.74
C PHE A 122 -1.04 3.81 -8.52
N TYR A 123 -1.96 4.46 -9.22
CA TYR A 123 -2.19 5.91 -9.08
C TYR A 123 -3.33 6.24 -8.12
N THR A 124 -4.20 5.28 -7.82
CA THR A 124 -5.35 5.46 -6.91
C THR A 124 -5.44 4.35 -5.89
N LEU A 125 -5.96 4.67 -4.71
CA LEU A 125 -6.23 3.68 -3.66
C LEU A 125 -7.27 2.66 -4.09
N GLU A 126 -8.29 3.08 -4.83
CA GLU A 126 -9.35 2.19 -5.35
C GLU A 126 -8.77 1.06 -6.18
N CYS A 127 -7.98 1.39 -7.23
CA CYS A 127 -7.34 0.37 -8.07
C CYS A 127 -6.41 -0.56 -7.28
N ALA A 128 -5.69 -0.02 -6.30
CA ALA A 128 -4.80 -0.80 -5.46
C ALA A 128 -5.57 -1.76 -4.53
N VAL A 129 -6.66 -1.31 -3.94
CA VAL A 129 -7.53 -2.13 -3.08
C VAL A 129 -8.20 -3.25 -3.89
N ASP A 130 -8.69 -2.95 -5.08
CA ASP A 130 -9.24 -3.97 -5.98
C ASP A 130 -8.21 -5.03 -6.33
N TYR A 131 -6.98 -4.61 -6.67
CA TYR A 131 -5.87 -5.53 -6.92
C TYR A 131 -5.56 -6.41 -5.71
N ILE A 132 -5.50 -5.83 -4.50
CA ILE A 132 -5.27 -6.57 -3.26
C ILE A 132 -6.40 -7.56 -2.98
N ASN A 133 -7.64 -7.16 -3.19
CA ASN A 133 -8.81 -8.03 -3.04
C ASN A 133 -8.75 -9.22 -3.99
N ILE A 134 -8.29 -9.02 -5.23
CA ILE A 134 -8.08 -10.10 -6.20
C ILE A 134 -6.94 -11.02 -5.75
N LEU A 135 -5.85 -10.46 -5.24
CA LEU A 135 -4.65 -11.21 -4.88
C LEU A 135 -4.81 -12.04 -3.60
N LEU A 136 -5.47 -11.48 -2.59
CA LEU A 136 -5.59 -12.07 -1.24
C LEU A 136 -6.99 -12.57 -0.92
N GLY A 137 -7.99 -12.14 -1.68
CA GLY A 137 -9.38 -12.48 -1.43
C GLY A 137 -9.66 -13.96 -1.70
N GLU A 138 -10.41 -14.58 -0.81
CA GLU A 138 -11.00 -15.89 -1.09
C GLU A 138 -12.28 -15.65 -1.90
N TYR A 139 -12.23 -15.86 -3.20
CA TYR A 139 -13.45 -15.95 -3.99
C TYR A 139 -14.22 -17.19 -3.51
N ARG A 140 -15.25 -17.00 -2.70
CA ARG A 140 -16.25 -18.05 -2.54
C ARG A 140 -16.78 -18.33 -3.95
N SER A 141 -16.54 -19.52 -4.46
CA SER A 141 -17.19 -19.99 -5.66
C SER A 141 -18.70 -20.00 -5.36
N VAL A 142 -19.36 -18.89 -5.66
CA VAL A 142 -20.81 -18.86 -5.71
C VAL A 142 -21.18 -19.89 -6.77
N GLY A 143 -21.89 -20.95 -6.34
CA GLY A 143 -22.23 -22.09 -7.17
C GLY A 143 -22.75 -21.63 -8.53
N LYS A 144 -22.28 -22.31 -9.55
CA LYS A 144 -22.55 -22.09 -10.97
C LYS A 144 -23.96 -21.58 -11.26
N SER A 145 -24.12 -20.29 -11.44
CA SER A 145 -25.25 -19.67 -12.15
C SER A 145 -24.87 -18.23 -12.50
N GLY A 146 -24.36 -18.03 -13.70
CA GLY A 146 -24.07 -16.73 -14.28
C GLY A 146 -22.65 -16.65 -14.85
N ASN A 147 -22.54 -16.49 -16.17
CA ASN A 147 -21.28 -16.18 -16.83
C ASN A 147 -20.67 -14.92 -16.20
N PRO A 148 -19.37 -14.91 -15.87
CA PRO A 148 -18.72 -13.68 -15.48
C PRO A 148 -18.84 -12.67 -16.62
N PRO A 149 -19.02 -11.36 -16.30
CA PRO A 149 -18.97 -10.33 -17.33
C PRO A 149 -17.60 -10.43 -18.02
N ALA A 150 -17.61 -10.46 -19.35
CA ALA A 150 -16.39 -10.45 -20.15
C ALA A 150 -15.57 -9.21 -19.73
N LEU A 151 -14.36 -9.44 -19.28
CA LEU A 151 -13.36 -8.38 -19.14
C LEU A 151 -13.20 -7.75 -20.53
N GLY A 152 -13.65 -6.51 -20.67
CA GLY A 152 -13.49 -5.75 -21.90
C GLY A 152 -12.00 -5.66 -22.22
N ALA A 153 -11.59 -6.37 -23.24
CA ALA A 153 -10.28 -6.22 -23.88
C ALA A 153 -10.22 -4.80 -24.46
N GLY A 154 -9.68 -3.87 -23.69
CA GLY A 154 -9.21 -2.61 -24.22
C GLY A 154 -7.90 -2.88 -24.94
N ASP A 155 -7.97 -3.13 -26.23
CA ASP A 155 -6.82 -3.14 -27.13
C ASP A 155 -6.10 -1.79 -27.02
N ARG A 156 -5.01 -1.75 -26.28
CA ARG A 156 -3.95 -0.77 -26.49
C ARG A 156 -2.75 -1.54 -27.02
N GLU A 157 -2.57 -1.40 -28.33
CA GLU A 157 -1.36 -1.83 -29.02
C GLU A 157 -0.14 -1.26 -28.31
N PHE A 158 0.75 -2.14 -27.92
CA PHE A 158 2.11 -1.78 -27.54
C PHE A 158 2.88 -1.46 -28.83
N GLU A 159 2.97 -0.18 -29.18
CA GLU A 159 3.96 0.26 -30.15
C GLU A 159 5.35 0.09 -29.54
N SER A 160 6.07 -0.90 -30.02
CA SER A 160 7.50 -1.05 -29.74
C SER A 160 8.24 0.07 -30.45
N LEU A 161 8.80 1.02 -29.69
CA LEU A 161 9.79 1.95 -30.20
C LEU A 161 11.05 1.16 -30.55
N ARG A 162 11.18 0.78 -31.82
CA ARG A 162 12.48 0.44 -32.41
C ARG A 162 13.19 1.76 -32.67
N SER A 163 14.29 1.96 -31.98
CA SER A 163 15.28 2.97 -32.29
C SER A 163 16.01 2.57 -33.55
N ASP A 164 15.83 3.35 -34.60
CA ASP A 164 16.76 3.37 -35.73
C ASP A 164 17.68 4.57 -35.58
N GLN A 165 18.98 4.28 -35.66
CA GLN A 165 20.20 5.10 -35.84
C GLN A 165 20.74 5.83 -34.61
#